data_ee64f2ac6eb29a1fde917c4aa35e4829
#
_entry.id   ee64f2ac6eb29a1fde917c4aa35e4829
#
_cell.length_a   1.000
_cell.length_b   1.000
_cell.length_c   1.000
_cell.angle_alpha   90.00
_cell.angle_beta   90.00
_cell.angle_gamma   90.00
#
_symmetry.space_group_name_H-M   'P 1'
#
loop_
_entity.id
_entity.type
_entity.pdbx_description
1 polymer ?
#
loop_
_entity_poly.entity_id
_entity_poly.type
_entity_poly.pdbx_seq_one_letter_code
_entity_poly.pdbx_strand_id
1 'polypeptide(L)'
;MTGAISARLRRAVLAAAAATALAAGLLAVPASAAGPQRPAATAAANPNPSNPLANITWGNYTDASLDPVFNAYGKATGNDKTLLGKIAFRPRVRWFGSWVPDDKIGSVLRKYIDNVTGGKPNVLVQMAIFRLVPWEGEATKRLPTKAEIASYKLWITNAAQAIGSTHVAMILQPDLPIALKVPHHSHWAQNLVAYAARQFGKLQNTAVYIDVGAADWPTVAQAVSLLRASGQSAARGFALDATHYDSTASEIAYASQVVAGLNRAGIRGKHFVIDTADSGKPFTYLQYFAKHPHGDFDNAQTCTSKTENRCVTLGIPPTNKVGLAKWHLPAKDVRLAKKNCDGYLWFGRPWLSEQAGDFVMSRALAVARTTPF
;
A
#
# COMPACT_ATOMS: atom_id res chain seq x y z
N MET A 1 -3.24 24.92 20.58
CA MET A 1 -3.63 25.76 19.42
C MET A 1 -3.86 24.81 18.27
N THR A 2 -5.11 24.63 17.90
CA THR A 2 -5.62 23.63 16.98
C THR A 2 -5.58 24.19 15.57
N GLY A 3 -4.70 23.66 14.71
CA GLY A 3 -4.66 23.96 13.29
C GLY A 3 -5.83 23.28 12.59
N ALA A 4 -6.62 24.07 11.88
CA ALA A 4 -7.79 23.66 11.14
C ALA A 4 -7.39 22.75 9.97
N ILE A 5 -7.70 21.46 10.05
CA ILE A 5 -7.65 20.53 8.92
C ILE A 5 -8.93 20.74 8.11
N SER A 6 -8.71 21.03 6.85
CA SER A 6 -9.61 21.41 5.77
C SER A 6 -10.95 20.65 5.76
N ALA A 7 -12.03 21.37 6.06
CA ALA A 7 -13.41 20.96 5.89
C ALA A 7 -13.86 21.15 4.42
N ARG A 8 -13.41 20.33 3.49
CA ARG A 8 -13.88 20.35 2.09
C ARG A 8 -14.23 18.99 1.48
N LEU A 9 -14.83 18.10 2.26
CA LEU A 9 -15.45 16.89 1.69
C LEU A 9 -16.80 16.56 2.34
N ARG A 10 -17.68 17.58 2.41
CA ARG A 10 -19.08 17.36 2.75
C ARG A 10 -19.96 18.20 1.84
N ARG A 11 -20.28 17.70 0.66
CA ARG A 11 -21.54 18.05 -0.08
C ARG A 11 -21.74 17.03 -1.19
N ALA A 12 -22.76 16.26 -1.02
CA ALA A 12 -23.67 15.62 -1.95
C ALA A 12 -23.98 14.19 -1.51
N VAL A 13 -25.09 13.99 -0.92
CA VAL A 13 -26.16 13.07 -1.32
C VAL A 13 -27.32 13.24 -0.33
N LEU A 14 -28.32 13.99 -0.75
CA LEU A 14 -29.70 13.93 -0.27
C LEU A 14 -30.59 14.20 -1.48
N ALA A 15 -31.20 13.18 -2.04
CA ALA A 15 -32.43 13.29 -2.82
C ALA A 15 -33.11 11.92 -2.94
N ALA A 16 -34.19 11.82 -2.20
CA ALA A 16 -35.53 11.40 -2.57
C ALA A 16 -35.78 9.94 -2.98
N ALA A 17 -36.46 9.26 -2.08
CA ALA A 17 -37.29 8.08 -2.34
C ALA A 17 -38.59 8.50 -3.07
N ALA A 18 -38.91 7.80 -4.14
CA ALA A 18 -40.30 7.72 -4.64
C ALA A 18 -40.63 6.25 -4.91
N ALA A 19 -41.61 5.77 -4.17
CA ALA A 19 -42.17 4.44 -4.34
C ALA A 19 -43.17 4.46 -5.50
N THR A 20 -43.08 3.44 -6.38
CA THR A 20 -44.24 3.03 -7.22
C THR A 20 -44.25 1.50 -7.26
N ALA A 21 -45.33 0.95 -6.68
CA ALA A 21 -45.70 -0.42 -6.80
C ALA A 21 -46.35 -0.67 -8.17
N LEU A 22 -45.98 -1.74 -8.86
CA LEU A 22 -46.85 -2.35 -9.88
C LEU A 22 -46.64 -3.86 -9.95
N ALA A 23 -47.78 -4.50 -10.18
CA ALA A 23 -48.23 -5.85 -10.01
C ALA A 23 -47.45 -6.99 -10.67
N ALA A 24 -47.71 -8.16 -10.11
CA ALA A 24 -47.29 -9.50 -10.47
C ALA A 24 -47.56 -9.92 -11.91
N GLY A 25 -46.60 -10.57 -12.52
CA GLY A 25 -46.74 -11.45 -13.67
C GLY A 25 -45.77 -12.63 -13.51
N LEU A 26 -46.34 -13.78 -13.08
CA LEU A 26 -45.63 -15.06 -13.07
C LEU A 26 -45.41 -15.53 -14.51
N LEU A 27 -44.18 -15.49 -15.01
CA LEU A 27 -43.75 -16.25 -16.15
C LEU A 27 -42.70 -17.25 -15.69
N ALA A 28 -43.05 -18.52 -15.76
CA ALA A 28 -42.14 -19.63 -15.51
C ALA A 28 -41.01 -19.63 -16.52
N VAL A 29 -39.77 -19.45 -16.02
CA VAL A 29 -38.54 -19.62 -16.82
C VAL A 29 -38.13 -21.09 -16.71
N PRO A 30 -37.89 -21.81 -17.82
CA PRO A 30 -37.42 -23.19 -17.78
C PRO A 30 -36.02 -23.26 -17.14
N ALA A 31 -35.85 -24.22 -16.22
CA ALA A 31 -34.57 -24.52 -15.59
C ALA A 31 -33.53 -24.85 -16.69
N SER A 32 -32.56 -23.95 -16.87
CA SER A 32 -31.39 -24.25 -17.67
C SER A 32 -30.57 -25.32 -16.95
N ALA A 33 -30.35 -26.45 -17.63
CA ALA A 33 -29.51 -27.53 -17.16
C ALA A 33 -28.11 -26.96 -16.84
N ALA A 34 -27.66 -27.17 -15.61
CA ALA A 34 -26.29 -26.87 -15.20
C ALA A 34 -25.33 -27.68 -16.11
N GLY A 35 -24.63 -27.01 -16.97
CA GLY A 35 -23.52 -27.60 -17.72
C GLY A 35 -22.45 -28.13 -16.76
N PRO A 36 -21.64 -29.11 -17.19
CA PRO A 36 -20.62 -29.71 -16.32
C PRO A 36 -19.71 -28.63 -15.78
N GLN A 37 -19.71 -28.43 -14.46
CA GLN A 37 -18.75 -27.57 -13.78
C GLN A 37 -17.34 -28.07 -14.10
N ARG A 38 -16.61 -27.24 -14.84
CA ARG A 38 -15.18 -27.44 -15.06
C ARG A 38 -14.53 -27.56 -13.69
N PRO A 39 -13.75 -28.62 -13.39
CA PRO A 39 -13.07 -28.74 -12.12
C PRO A 39 -12.27 -27.45 -11.89
N ALA A 40 -12.43 -26.83 -10.72
CA ALA A 40 -11.60 -25.69 -10.34
C ALA A 40 -10.15 -26.15 -10.51
N ALA A 41 -9.41 -25.48 -11.39
CA ALA A 41 -8.01 -25.75 -11.58
C ALA A 41 -7.36 -25.62 -10.21
N THR A 42 -6.77 -26.69 -9.68
CA THR A 42 -5.96 -26.66 -8.47
C THR A 42 -4.90 -25.61 -8.71
N ALA A 43 -4.99 -24.51 -7.96
CA ALA A 43 -4.06 -23.40 -8.10
C ALA A 43 -2.65 -23.98 -7.94
N ALA A 44 -1.81 -23.78 -8.95
CA ALA A 44 -0.42 -24.25 -8.91
C ALA A 44 0.27 -23.66 -7.68
N ALA A 45 1.03 -24.46 -6.97
CA ALA A 45 1.80 -23.98 -5.82
C ALA A 45 2.68 -22.79 -6.25
N ASN A 46 2.81 -21.78 -5.37
CA ASN A 46 3.67 -20.62 -5.66
C ASN A 46 5.07 -21.12 -6.07
N PRO A 47 5.55 -20.84 -7.28
CA PRO A 47 6.84 -21.36 -7.76
C PRO A 47 8.05 -20.79 -7.01
N ASN A 48 7.85 -19.73 -6.24
CA ASN A 48 8.88 -19.12 -5.40
C ASN A 48 8.42 -18.96 -3.95
N PRO A 49 8.38 -20.06 -3.16
CA PRO A 49 7.93 -20.01 -1.79
C PRO A 49 8.87 -19.21 -0.87
N SER A 50 10.14 -19.02 -1.26
CA SER A 50 11.12 -18.23 -0.50
C SER A 50 10.97 -16.73 -0.75
N ASN A 51 10.67 -16.29 -1.97
CA ASN A 51 10.35 -14.90 -2.30
C ASN A 51 9.25 -14.84 -3.36
N PRO A 52 8.00 -14.55 -2.99
CA PRO A 52 6.86 -14.53 -3.92
C PRO A 52 6.93 -13.39 -4.94
N LEU A 53 7.82 -12.40 -4.75
CA LEU A 53 8.00 -11.28 -5.67
C LEU A 53 9.13 -11.52 -6.68
N ALA A 54 9.90 -12.62 -6.54
CA ALA A 54 10.95 -12.98 -7.48
C ALA A 54 10.42 -13.84 -8.63
N ASN A 55 11.14 -13.85 -9.75
CA ASN A 55 10.84 -14.66 -10.94
C ASN A 55 9.43 -14.47 -11.53
N ILE A 56 8.85 -13.29 -11.31
CA ILE A 56 7.58 -12.86 -11.88
C ILE A 56 7.73 -11.46 -12.49
N THR A 57 7.02 -11.17 -13.55
CA THR A 57 6.97 -9.84 -14.15
C THR A 57 6.16 -8.90 -13.25
N TRP A 58 6.76 -7.81 -12.80
CA TRP A 58 6.05 -6.79 -12.06
C TRP A 58 5.24 -5.93 -13.01
N GLY A 59 3.94 -5.95 -12.86
CA GLY A 59 3.02 -5.19 -13.69
C GLY A 59 3.00 -3.70 -13.33
N ASN A 60 2.62 -2.89 -14.30
CA ASN A 60 2.43 -1.46 -14.14
C ASN A 60 1.04 -1.08 -14.67
N TYR A 61 0.36 -0.15 -14.01
CA TYR A 61 -0.90 0.38 -14.53
C TYR A 61 -0.65 1.62 -15.37
N THR A 62 -1.23 1.62 -16.57
CA THR A 62 -1.01 2.63 -17.61
C THR A 62 -2.31 3.26 -18.13
N ASP A 63 -3.39 3.13 -17.37
CA ASP A 63 -4.66 3.78 -17.68
C ASP A 63 -4.63 5.24 -17.20
N ALA A 64 -4.66 6.19 -18.13
CA ALA A 64 -4.67 7.61 -17.83
C ALA A 64 -5.88 8.06 -16.97
N SER A 65 -6.97 7.29 -16.97
CA SER A 65 -8.13 7.54 -16.08
C SER A 65 -7.88 7.10 -14.64
N LEU A 66 -6.91 6.24 -14.42
CA LEU A 66 -6.56 5.70 -13.10
C LEU A 66 -5.29 6.32 -12.52
N ASP A 67 -4.41 6.84 -13.39
CA ASP A 67 -3.09 7.33 -13.00
C ASP A 67 -2.83 8.75 -13.52
N PRO A 68 -2.81 9.75 -12.64
CA PRO A 68 -2.56 11.13 -13.03
C PRO A 68 -1.13 11.33 -13.59
N VAL A 69 -0.14 10.53 -13.17
CA VAL A 69 1.22 10.61 -13.71
C VAL A 69 1.25 10.12 -15.16
N PHE A 70 0.57 9.01 -15.45
CA PHE A 70 0.49 8.49 -16.82
C PHE A 70 -0.30 9.42 -17.73
N ASN A 71 -1.38 10.02 -17.22
CA ASN A 71 -2.11 11.08 -17.94
C ASN A 71 -1.20 12.28 -18.27
N ALA A 72 -0.44 12.76 -17.28
CA ALA A 72 0.51 13.87 -17.48
C ALA A 72 1.62 13.48 -18.49
N TYR A 73 2.16 12.27 -18.39
CA TYR A 73 3.15 11.73 -19.34
C TYR A 73 2.61 11.75 -20.79
N GLY A 74 1.33 11.34 -20.97
CA GLY A 74 0.70 11.34 -22.29
C GLY A 74 0.63 12.72 -22.96
N LYS A 75 0.48 13.78 -22.15
CA LYS A 75 0.36 15.18 -22.59
C LYS A 75 1.71 15.91 -22.69
N ALA A 76 2.74 15.42 -22.01
CA ALA A 76 4.05 16.06 -21.94
C ALA A 76 4.88 15.83 -23.21
N THR A 77 5.82 16.73 -23.47
CA THR A 77 6.80 16.68 -24.56
C THR A 77 8.23 16.91 -24.04
N GLY A 78 9.22 16.65 -24.86
CA GLY A 78 10.62 16.96 -24.56
C GLY A 78 11.13 16.35 -23.24
N ASN A 79 11.85 17.16 -22.47
CA ASN A 79 12.47 16.73 -21.21
C ASN A 79 11.45 16.36 -20.14
N ASP A 80 10.33 17.05 -20.05
CA ASP A 80 9.29 16.76 -19.05
C ASP A 80 8.68 15.35 -19.27
N LYS A 81 8.47 14.99 -20.54
CA LYS A 81 8.03 13.61 -20.88
C LYS A 81 9.05 12.57 -20.43
N THR A 82 10.35 12.82 -20.65
CA THR A 82 11.43 11.94 -20.19
C THR A 82 11.44 11.78 -18.67
N LEU A 83 11.28 12.89 -17.94
CA LEU A 83 11.23 12.88 -16.48
C LEU A 83 10.00 12.14 -15.94
N LEU A 84 8.81 12.45 -16.46
CA LEU A 84 7.58 11.75 -16.06
C LEU A 84 7.64 10.26 -16.36
N GLY A 85 8.32 9.85 -17.43
CA GLY A 85 8.54 8.44 -17.77
C GLY A 85 9.29 7.65 -16.69
N LYS A 86 10.12 8.32 -15.88
CA LYS A 86 10.81 7.69 -14.74
C LYS A 86 9.82 7.24 -13.64
N ILE A 87 8.64 7.83 -13.58
CA ILE A 87 7.58 7.47 -12.64
C ILE A 87 6.52 6.61 -13.33
N ALA A 88 6.00 7.09 -14.47
CA ALA A 88 4.86 6.50 -15.17
C ALA A 88 5.08 5.02 -15.58
N PHE A 89 6.32 4.64 -15.89
CA PHE A 89 6.66 3.28 -16.32
C PHE A 89 7.27 2.40 -15.21
N ARG A 90 7.14 2.80 -13.95
CA ARG A 90 7.54 1.95 -12.84
C ARG A 90 6.35 1.16 -12.29
N PRO A 91 6.54 -0.10 -11.90
CA PRO A 91 5.56 -0.84 -11.12
C PRO A 91 5.33 -0.10 -9.80
N ARG A 92 4.13 0.42 -9.59
CA ARG A 92 3.79 1.22 -8.41
C ARG A 92 2.60 0.61 -7.69
N VAL A 93 2.58 0.76 -6.40
CA VAL A 93 1.46 0.34 -5.56
C VAL A 93 0.29 1.31 -5.75
N ARG A 94 -0.90 0.80 -6.07
CA ARG A 94 -2.13 1.58 -6.08
C ARG A 94 -2.88 1.39 -4.76
N TRP A 95 -3.35 2.49 -4.20
CA TRP A 95 -4.09 2.48 -2.93
C TRP A 95 -5.60 2.31 -3.16
N PHE A 96 -6.21 1.49 -2.30
CA PHE A 96 -7.66 1.28 -2.22
C PHE A 96 -8.08 1.39 -0.76
N GLY A 97 -9.13 2.17 -0.50
CA GLY A 97 -9.53 2.47 0.87
C GLY A 97 -11.01 2.78 1.02
N SER A 98 -11.33 3.44 2.12
CA SER A 98 -12.72 3.77 2.52
C SER A 98 -13.47 4.66 1.52
N TRP A 99 -12.78 5.31 0.59
CA TRP A 99 -13.38 6.08 -0.51
C TRP A 99 -13.99 5.22 -1.62
N VAL A 100 -13.76 3.90 -1.61
CA VAL A 100 -14.40 2.96 -2.53
C VAL A 100 -15.52 2.25 -1.79
N PRO A 101 -16.80 2.38 -2.21
CA PRO A 101 -17.93 1.71 -1.57
C PRO A 101 -17.79 0.19 -1.52
N ASP A 102 -18.41 -0.44 -0.50
CA ASP A 102 -18.32 -1.87 -0.25
C ASP A 102 -18.81 -2.72 -1.43
N ASP A 103 -19.85 -2.26 -2.13
CA ASP A 103 -20.42 -2.94 -3.31
C ASP A 103 -19.62 -2.69 -4.60
N LYS A 104 -18.71 -1.73 -4.61
CA LYS A 104 -17.92 -1.34 -5.79
C LYS A 104 -16.50 -1.90 -5.78
N ILE A 105 -15.94 -2.21 -4.61
CA ILE A 105 -14.52 -2.59 -4.52
C ILE A 105 -14.18 -3.79 -5.44
N GLY A 106 -15.09 -4.75 -5.56
CA GLY A 106 -14.87 -5.91 -6.42
C GLY A 106 -14.67 -5.54 -7.90
N SER A 107 -15.53 -4.66 -8.45
CA SER A 107 -15.42 -4.20 -9.84
C SER A 107 -14.23 -3.28 -10.05
N VAL A 108 -13.94 -2.40 -9.09
CA VAL A 108 -12.80 -1.49 -9.14
C VAL A 108 -11.48 -2.26 -9.14
N LEU A 109 -11.35 -3.27 -8.28
CA LEU A 109 -10.15 -4.13 -8.26
C LEU A 109 -9.99 -4.95 -9.54
N ARG A 110 -11.06 -5.56 -10.06
CA ARG A 110 -10.97 -6.28 -11.34
C ARG A 110 -10.49 -5.39 -12.47
N LYS A 111 -11.08 -4.18 -12.63
CA LYS A 111 -10.62 -3.21 -13.63
C LYS A 111 -9.12 -2.89 -13.49
N TYR A 112 -8.65 -2.69 -12.26
CA TYR A 112 -7.24 -2.43 -12.00
C TYR A 112 -6.35 -3.63 -12.32
N ILE A 113 -6.72 -4.83 -11.88
CA ILE A 113 -6.01 -6.09 -12.15
C ILE A 113 -5.91 -6.33 -13.65
N ASP A 114 -7.01 -6.19 -14.38
CA ASP A 114 -7.05 -6.39 -15.84
C ASP A 114 -6.13 -5.40 -16.57
N ASN A 115 -6.12 -4.14 -16.15
CA ASN A 115 -5.22 -3.14 -16.72
C ASN A 115 -3.74 -3.48 -16.47
N VAL A 116 -3.39 -3.90 -15.24
CA VAL A 116 -2.00 -4.22 -14.87
C VAL A 116 -1.52 -5.49 -15.54
N THR A 117 -2.37 -6.51 -15.58
CA THR A 117 -1.98 -7.84 -16.09
C THR A 117 -2.11 -7.97 -17.61
N GLY A 118 -2.98 -7.18 -18.22
CA GLY A 118 -3.38 -7.38 -19.62
C GLY A 118 -3.92 -8.78 -19.88
N GLY A 119 -4.57 -9.38 -18.88
CA GLY A 119 -5.09 -10.75 -18.92
C GLY A 119 -4.03 -11.86 -18.75
N LYS A 120 -2.76 -11.51 -18.50
CA LYS A 120 -1.68 -12.49 -18.30
C LYS A 120 -1.64 -12.99 -16.85
N PRO A 121 -1.62 -14.31 -16.60
CA PRO A 121 -1.70 -14.86 -15.24
C PRO A 121 -0.42 -14.64 -14.40
N ASN A 122 0.76 -14.56 -15.04
CA ASN A 122 2.06 -14.46 -14.38
C ASN A 122 2.57 -13.02 -14.30
N VAL A 123 1.69 -12.09 -13.92
CA VAL A 123 2.05 -10.69 -13.69
C VAL A 123 1.70 -10.32 -12.25
N LEU A 124 2.68 -9.76 -11.54
CA LEU A 124 2.50 -9.29 -10.17
C LEU A 124 1.79 -7.94 -10.18
N VAL A 125 0.67 -7.88 -9.49
CA VAL A 125 -0.08 -6.66 -9.18
C VAL A 125 0.34 -6.14 -7.82
N GLN A 126 0.51 -4.82 -7.66
CA GLN A 126 0.90 -4.20 -6.39
C GLN A 126 -0.22 -3.29 -5.90
N MET A 127 -0.66 -3.49 -4.65
CA MET A 127 -1.74 -2.68 -4.08
C MET A 127 -1.57 -2.44 -2.58
N ALA A 128 -2.10 -1.32 -2.11
CA ALA A 128 -2.25 -1.03 -0.69
C ALA A 128 -3.75 -1.00 -0.32
N ILE A 129 -4.07 -1.59 0.81
CA ILE A 129 -5.41 -1.59 1.41
C ILE A 129 -5.41 -0.67 2.62
N PHE A 130 -6.13 0.45 2.53
CA PHE A 130 -6.23 1.50 3.55
C PHE A 130 -7.70 1.70 3.94
N ARG A 131 -8.26 0.73 4.70
CA ARG A 131 -9.73 0.62 4.82
C ARG A 131 -10.29 0.87 6.22
N LEU A 132 -9.47 1.00 7.25
CA LEU A 132 -9.99 1.27 8.60
C LEU A 132 -10.80 2.58 8.65
N VAL A 133 -11.90 2.57 9.39
CA VAL A 133 -12.75 3.73 9.73
C VAL A 133 -13.22 3.54 11.16
N PRO A 134 -13.01 4.53 12.04
CA PRO A 134 -12.24 5.76 11.85
C PRO A 134 -10.75 5.48 11.62
N TRP A 135 -10.02 6.41 11.00
CA TRP A 135 -8.58 6.28 10.88
C TRP A 135 -7.87 7.63 11.04
N GLU A 136 -6.54 7.63 11.09
CA GLU A 136 -5.71 8.81 11.34
C GLU A 136 -6.14 9.60 12.58
N GLY A 137 -6.22 10.92 12.50
CA GLY A 137 -6.61 11.78 13.61
C GLY A 137 -7.99 11.48 14.20
N GLU A 138 -8.91 10.90 13.44
CA GLU A 138 -10.23 10.47 13.94
C GLU A 138 -10.12 9.22 14.82
N ALA A 139 -9.24 8.27 14.47
CA ALA A 139 -9.02 7.05 15.23
C ALA A 139 -8.50 7.31 16.66
N THR A 140 -7.85 8.46 16.88
CA THR A 140 -7.39 8.86 18.22
C THR A 140 -8.49 9.47 19.09
N LYS A 141 -9.68 9.72 18.54
CA LYS A 141 -10.79 10.41 19.20
C LYS A 141 -11.99 9.52 19.46
N ARG A 142 -12.21 8.50 18.66
CA ARG A 142 -13.36 7.59 18.78
C ARG A 142 -13.08 6.16 18.35
N LEU A 143 -13.91 5.26 18.84
CA LEU A 143 -13.95 3.86 18.37
C LEU A 143 -14.84 3.72 17.13
N PRO A 144 -14.70 2.65 16.33
CA PRO A 144 -15.60 2.35 15.23
C PRO A 144 -17.00 1.95 15.74
N THR A 145 -18.01 2.30 14.97
CA THR A 145 -19.36 1.81 15.16
C THR A 145 -19.50 0.34 14.70
N LYS A 146 -20.56 -0.33 15.13
CA LYS A 146 -20.88 -1.69 14.64
C LYS A 146 -21.04 -1.73 13.10
N ALA A 147 -21.63 -0.68 12.52
CA ALA A 147 -21.81 -0.56 11.08
C ALA A 147 -20.48 -0.42 10.33
N GLU A 148 -19.55 0.40 10.83
CA GLU A 148 -18.20 0.54 10.25
C GLU A 148 -17.43 -0.78 10.31
N ILE A 149 -17.54 -1.55 11.41
CA ILE A 149 -16.92 -2.87 11.54
C ILE A 149 -17.52 -3.87 10.52
N ALA A 150 -18.83 -3.86 10.35
CA ALA A 150 -19.52 -4.72 9.37
C ALA A 150 -19.14 -4.37 7.93
N SER A 151 -19.15 -3.07 7.60
CA SER A 151 -18.70 -2.53 6.32
C SER A 151 -17.25 -2.90 6.02
N TYR A 152 -16.34 -2.75 6.98
CA TYR A 152 -14.95 -3.19 6.81
C TYR A 152 -14.86 -4.66 6.39
N LYS A 153 -15.55 -5.55 7.12
CA LYS A 153 -15.52 -6.99 6.85
C LYS A 153 -16.11 -7.34 5.48
N LEU A 154 -17.22 -6.70 5.10
CA LEU A 154 -17.85 -6.89 3.78
C LEU A 154 -16.91 -6.44 2.67
N TRP A 155 -16.30 -5.24 2.81
CA TRP A 155 -15.36 -4.70 1.85
C TRP A 155 -14.15 -5.62 1.65
N ILE A 156 -13.53 -6.11 2.75
CA ILE A 156 -12.40 -7.05 2.70
C ILE A 156 -12.79 -8.36 2.02
N THR A 157 -13.99 -8.89 2.29
CA THR A 157 -14.50 -10.10 1.66
C THR A 157 -14.63 -9.92 0.14
N ASN A 158 -15.26 -8.81 -0.29
CA ASN A 158 -15.46 -8.49 -1.70
C ASN A 158 -14.13 -8.25 -2.43
N ALA A 159 -13.17 -7.61 -1.75
CA ALA A 159 -11.82 -7.41 -2.26
C ALA A 159 -11.09 -8.75 -2.45
N ALA A 160 -11.13 -9.65 -1.46
CA ALA A 160 -10.51 -10.97 -1.54
C ALA A 160 -11.09 -11.82 -2.68
N GLN A 161 -12.41 -11.79 -2.86
CA GLN A 161 -13.07 -12.48 -3.97
C GLN A 161 -12.63 -11.92 -5.34
N ALA A 162 -12.48 -10.60 -5.45
CA ALA A 162 -12.05 -9.97 -6.70
C ALA A 162 -10.58 -10.27 -7.05
N ILE A 163 -9.72 -10.38 -6.06
CA ILE A 163 -8.30 -10.73 -6.23
C ILE A 163 -8.16 -12.19 -6.69
N GLY A 164 -8.88 -13.13 -6.07
CA GLY A 164 -8.89 -14.54 -6.45
C GLY A 164 -7.48 -15.16 -6.53
N SER A 165 -7.12 -15.66 -7.70
CA SER A 165 -5.83 -16.31 -7.99
C SER A 165 -4.76 -15.35 -8.53
N THR A 166 -5.01 -14.05 -8.56
CA THR A 166 -4.05 -13.04 -9.04
C THR A 166 -2.79 -13.02 -8.18
N HIS A 167 -1.63 -12.89 -8.80
CA HIS A 167 -0.38 -12.64 -8.07
C HIS A 167 -0.36 -11.21 -7.54
N VAL A 168 -0.34 -11.06 -6.23
CA VAL A 168 -0.43 -9.74 -5.57
C VAL A 168 0.65 -9.57 -4.51
N ALA A 169 1.35 -8.43 -4.55
CA ALA A 169 2.05 -7.86 -3.40
C ALA A 169 1.12 -6.84 -2.75
N MET A 170 0.68 -7.11 -1.53
CA MET A 170 -0.29 -6.31 -0.82
C MET A 170 0.31 -5.64 0.41
N ILE A 171 0.27 -4.31 0.46
CA ILE A 171 0.55 -3.54 1.66
C ILE A 171 -0.77 -3.40 2.43
N LEU A 172 -0.85 -3.97 3.61
CA LEU A 172 -2.07 -3.98 4.40
C LEU A 172 -2.01 -2.93 5.49
N GLN A 173 -2.91 -1.97 5.38
CA GLN A 173 -3.14 -0.87 6.31
C GLN A 173 -1.88 -0.04 6.60
N PRO A 174 -1.39 0.76 5.62
CA PRO A 174 -0.40 1.80 5.89
C PRO A 174 -0.76 2.61 7.15
N ASP A 175 0.26 3.13 7.84
CA ASP A 175 0.13 3.92 9.09
C ASP A 175 -0.46 3.15 10.28
N LEU A 176 -0.38 1.83 10.28
CA LEU A 176 -0.93 1.01 11.37
C LEU A 176 -0.40 1.38 12.78
N PRO A 177 0.81 1.95 12.99
CA PRO A 177 1.22 2.41 14.32
C PRO A 177 0.31 3.46 14.98
N ILE A 178 -0.58 4.15 14.23
CA ILE A 178 -1.65 4.98 14.80
C ILE A 178 -2.52 4.18 15.78
N ALA A 179 -2.67 2.86 15.57
CA ALA A 179 -3.37 1.97 16.47
C ALA A 179 -2.83 1.95 17.92
N LEU A 180 -1.59 2.40 18.13
CA LEU A 180 -1.00 2.53 19.47
C LEU A 180 -1.53 3.76 20.24
N LYS A 181 -2.22 4.67 19.55
CA LYS A 181 -2.75 5.94 20.10
C LYS A 181 -4.28 5.95 20.18
N VAL A 182 -4.97 4.84 19.87
CA VAL A 182 -6.45 4.78 19.92
C VAL A 182 -6.97 4.83 21.35
N PRO A 183 -8.21 5.35 21.58
CA PRO A 183 -8.79 5.50 22.91
C PRO A 183 -8.90 4.18 23.67
N HIS A 184 -8.81 4.27 25.01
CA HIS A 184 -9.02 3.15 25.93
C HIS A 184 -8.11 1.94 25.71
N HIS A 185 -6.92 2.11 25.08
CA HIS A 185 -6.03 1.02 24.71
C HIS A 185 -6.74 -0.09 23.94
N SER A 186 -7.75 0.28 23.15
CA SER A 186 -8.56 -0.67 22.39
C SER A 186 -7.73 -1.34 21.29
N HIS A 187 -7.97 -2.61 21.04
CA HIS A 187 -7.33 -3.40 19.99
C HIS A 187 -8.20 -3.54 18.72
N TRP A 188 -9.19 -2.68 18.54
CA TRP A 188 -10.13 -2.80 17.42
C TRP A 188 -9.44 -2.77 16.05
N ALA A 189 -8.46 -1.87 15.88
CA ALA A 189 -7.72 -1.74 14.62
C ALA A 189 -6.91 -3.01 14.32
N GLN A 190 -6.16 -3.50 15.31
CA GLN A 190 -5.40 -4.75 15.21
C GLN A 190 -6.31 -5.94 14.89
N ASN A 191 -7.48 -6.01 15.53
CA ASN A 191 -8.45 -7.08 15.30
C ASN A 191 -9.01 -7.09 13.87
N LEU A 192 -9.31 -5.90 13.32
CA LEU A 192 -9.78 -5.75 11.94
C LEU A 192 -8.67 -6.05 10.93
N VAL A 193 -7.46 -5.57 11.16
CA VAL A 193 -6.30 -5.90 10.31
C VAL A 193 -6.01 -7.40 10.37
N ALA A 194 -6.08 -8.03 11.56
CA ALA A 194 -5.93 -9.48 11.68
C ALA A 194 -7.02 -10.25 10.92
N TYR A 195 -8.25 -9.73 10.88
CA TYR A 195 -9.30 -10.30 10.03
C TYR A 195 -8.92 -10.22 8.55
N ALA A 196 -8.49 -9.06 8.08
CA ALA A 196 -8.06 -8.86 6.69
C ALA A 196 -6.85 -9.73 6.32
N ALA A 197 -5.83 -9.78 7.18
CA ALA A 197 -4.65 -10.62 6.99
C ALA A 197 -5.01 -12.10 6.82
N ARG A 198 -6.00 -12.60 7.60
CA ARG A 198 -6.52 -13.96 7.44
C ARG A 198 -7.30 -14.19 6.15
N GLN A 199 -8.09 -13.18 5.69
CA GLN A 199 -8.83 -13.32 4.43
C GLN A 199 -7.89 -13.33 3.23
N PHE A 200 -7.00 -12.35 3.14
CA PHE A 200 -6.03 -12.25 2.03
C PHE A 200 -4.94 -13.33 2.10
N GLY A 201 -4.52 -13.75 3.29
CA GLY A 201 -3.53 -14.81 3.48
C GLY A 201 -4.01 -16.21 3.07
N LYS A 202 -5.30 -16.40 2.81
CA LYS A 202 -5.86 -17.62 2.20
C LYS A 202 -5.68 -17.64 0.67
N LEU A 203 -5.42 -16.48 0.05
CA LEU A 203 -5.23 -16.38 -1.39
C LEU A 203 -3.81 -16.87 -1.74
N GLN A 204 -3.73 -17.94 -2.50
CA GLN A 204 -2.49 -18.70 -2.75
C GLN A 204 -1.37 -17.85 -3.34
N ASN A 205 -1.71 -16.88 -4.20
CA ASN A 205 -0.74 -16.05 -4.91
C ASN A 205 -0.64 -14.62 -4.35
N THR A 206 -1.19 -14.36 -3.17
CA THR A 206 -1.15 -13.04 -2.52
C THR A 206 -0.13 -13.03 -1.39
N ALA A 207 0.90 -12.22 -1.53
CA ALA A 207 1.86 -11.91 -0.47
C ALA A 207 1.38 -10.69 0.32
N VAL A 208 0.94 -10.90 1.56
CA VAL A 208 0.45 -9.84 2.45
C VAL A 208 1.59 -9.32 3.31
N TYR A 209 1.79 -8.00 3.32
CA TYR A 209 2.73 -7.29 4.17
C TYR A 209 1.95 -6.28 5.01
N ILE A 210 1.83 -6.54 6.33
CA ILE A 210 1.17 -5.64 7.26
C ILE A 210 2.09 -4.45 7.51
N ASP A 211 1.61 -3.23 7.29
CA ASP A 211 2.41 -2.05 7.57
C ASP A 211 2.71 -1.90 9.07
N VAL A 212 3.90 -1.42 9.39
CA VAL A 212 4.33 -1.21 10.78
C VAL A 212 5.05 0.13 10.96
N GLY A 213 4.84 1.06 10.03
CA GLY A 213 5.44 2.40 10.05
C GLY A 213 6.85 2.42 9.49
N ALA A 214 7.76 3.10 10.15
CA ALA A 214 9.12 3.34 9.71
C ALA A 214 10.13 3.19 10.86
N ALA A 215 11.42 3.13 10.55
CA ALA A 215 12.49 2.99 11.54
C ALA A 215 12.54 4.14 12.55
N ASP A 216 12.00 5.29 12.19
CA ASP A 216 11.94 6.48 13.03
C ASP A 216 10.59 6.66 13.76
N TRP A 217 9.70 5.66 13.73
CA TRP A 217 8.36 5.77 14.34
C TRP A 217 8.18 4.84 15.53
N PRO A 218 7.73 3.56 15.41
CA PRO A 218 7.57 2.71 16.58
C PRO A 218 8.91 2.06 16.98
N THR A 219 9.09 1.83 18.27
CA THR A 219 10.21 0.98 18.71
C THR A 219 10.05 -0.46 18.20
N VAL A 220 11.14 -1.21 18.12
CA VAL A 220 11.11 -2.63 17.71
C VAL A 220 10.13 -3.45 18.57
N ALA A 221 10.07 -3.20 19.88
CA ALA A 221 9.15 -3.88 20.78
C ALA A 221 7.68 -3.56 20.46
N GLN A 222 7.36 -2.29 20.18
CA GLN A 222 6.03 -1.84 19.77
C GLN A 222 5.64 -2.46 18.42
N ALA A 223 6.55 -2.46 17.44
CA ALA A 223 6.34 -3.07 16.12
C ALA A 223 6.03 -4.58 16.23
N VAL A 224 6.82 -5.33 17.00
CA VAL A 224 6.59 -6.75 17.22
C VAL A 224 5.24 -7.00 17.90
N SER A 225 4.89 -6.22 18.92
CA SER A 225 3.60 -6.33 19.61
C SER A 225 2.43 -6.05 18.68
N LEU A 226 2.53 -4.95 17.91
CA LEU A 226 1.52 -4.53 16.95
C LEU A 226 1.29 -5.59 15.86
N LEU A 227 2.36 -6.09 15.24
CA LEU A 227 2.28 -7.12 14.22
C LEU A 227 1.67 -8.42 14.75
N ARG A 228 2.04 -8.85 15.96
CA ARG A 228 1.42 -10.03 16.60
C ARG A 228 -0.08 -9.87 16.77
N ALA A 229 -0.51 -8.74 17.29
CA ALA A 229 -1.93 -8.44 17.49
C ALA A 229 -2.69 -8.31 16.16
N SER A 230 -2.02 -7.88 15.10
CA SER A 230 -2.60 -7.64 13.78
C SER A 230 -2.58 -8.86 12.84
N GLY A 231 -2.30 -10.05 13.36
CA GLY A 231 -2.41 -11.29 12.57
C GLY A 231 -1.19 -11.61 11.69
N GLN A 232 0.01 -11.19 12.09
CA GLN A 232 1.27 -11.42 11.37
C GLN A 232 1.52 -12.89 11.01
N SER A 233 0.99 -13.84 11.79
CA SER A 233 1.11 -15.28 11.48
C SER A 233 0.49 -15.65 10.13
N ALA A 234 -0.60 -15.00 9.72
CA ALA A 234 -1.29 -15.22 8.45
C ALA A 234 -0.68 -14.43 7.28
N ALA A 235 0.21 -13.47 7.53
CA ALA A 235 0.84 -12.64 6.51
C ALA A 235 2.22 -13.18 6.11
N ARG A 236 2.67 -12.88 4.89
CA ARG A 236 4.03 -13.14 4.41
C ARG A 236 5.05 -12.39 5.27
N GLY A 237 4.73 -11.14 5.57
CA GLY A 237 5.65 -10.29 6.27
C GLY A 237 5.03 -8.95 6.66
N PHE A 238 5.86 -7.92 6.67
CA PHE A 238 5.46 -6.56 7.01
C PHE A 238 6.06 -5.53 6.05
N ALA A 239 5.44 -4.36 5.97
CA ALA A 239 5.88 -3.24 5.16
C ALA A 239 6.40 -2.11 6.05
N LEU A 240 7.27 -1.28 5.49
CA LEU A 240 7.93 -0.15 6.17
C LEU A 240 8.04 1.06 5.25
N ASP A 241 8.14 2.23 5.88
CA ASP A 241 8.45 3.53 5.25
C ASP A 241 7.32 4.10 4.38
N ALA A 242 6.07 3.62 4.56
CA ALA A 242 4.91 4.18 3.87
C ALA A 242 4.79 5.67 4.19
N THR A 243 4.92 6.53 3.16
CA THR A 243 4.85 7.99 3.31
C THR A 243 5.87 8.65 4.25
N HIS A 244 6.87 7.89 4.71
CA HIS A 244 8.03 8.37 5.45
C HIS A 244 9.23 8.55 4.50
N TYR A 245 10.32 9.13 5.00
CA TYR A 245 11.48 9.52 4.18
C TYR A 245 12.81 8.99 4.74
N ASP A 246 12.79 7.95 5.58
CA ASP A 246 13.99 7.42 6.19
C ASP A 246 14.86 6.67 5.16
N SER A 247 16.10 6.40 5.51
CA SER A 247 17.00 5.73 4.57
C SER A 247 16.67 4.26 4.42
N THR A 248 16.75 3.73 3.21
CA THR A 248 16.61 2.29 2.95
C THR A 248 17.55 1.45 3.84
N ALA A 249 18.74 1.95 4.19
CA ALA A 249 19.68 1.25 5.09
C ALA A 249 19.16 1.19 6.53
N SER A 250 18.57 2.29 7.03
CA SER A 250 17.93 2.36 8.35
C SER A 250 16.75 1.41 8.44
N GLU A 251 15.88 1.42 7.42
CA GLU A 251 14.74 0.52 7.32
C GLU A 251 15.15 -0.96 7.31
N ILE A 252 16.19 -1.34 6.56
CA ILE A 252 16.72 -2.71 6.55
C ILE A 252 17.22 -3.12 7.94
N ALA A 253 17.97 -2.24 8.62
CA ALA A 253 18.49 -2.53 9.95
C ALA A 253 17.37 -2.70 10.98
N TYR A 254 16.39 -1.81 10.96
CA TYR A 254 15.20 -1.86 11.81
C TYR A 254 14.36 -3.11 11.50
N ALA A 255 14.02 -3.38 10.26
CA ALA A 255 13.26 -4.55 9.84
C ALA A 255 13.91 -5.86 10.31
N SER A 256 15.24 -5.94 10.22
CA SER A 256 15.97 -7.14 10.66
C SER A 256 15.83 -7.37 12.15
N GLN A 257 15.76 -6.31 12.97
CA GLN A 257 15.51 -6.41 14.40
C GLN A 257 14.06 -6.83 14.68
N VAL A 258 13.08 -6.32 13.91
CA VAL A 258 11.67 -6.72 14.00
C VAL A 258 11.51 -8.20 13.66
N VAL A 259 12.15 -8.69 12.58
CA VAL A 259 12.17 -10.13 12.23
C VAL A 259 12.74 -10.96 13.37
N ALA A 260 13.85 -10.54 13.97
CA ALA A 260 14.44 -11.22 15.11
C ALA A 260 13.49 -11.23 16.33
N GLY A 261 12.78 -10.13 16.58
CA GLY A 261 11.77 -10.04 17.63
C GLY A 261 10.57 -10.96 17.40
N LEU A 262 10.06 -11.03 16.17
CA LEU A 262 9.00 -11.97 15.78
C LEU A 262 9.43 -13.42 15.95
N ASN A 263 10.66 -13.76 15.56
CA ASN A 263 11.22 -15.12 15.74
C ASN A 263 11.27 -15.51 17.22
N ARG A 264 11.71 -14.62 18.13
CA ARG A 264 11.68 -14.84 19.59
C ARG A 264 10.26 -15.02 20.12
N ALA A 265 9.29 -14.35 19.50
CA ALA A 265 7.87 -14.48 19.81
C ALA A 265 7.19 -15.70 19.19
N GLY A 266 7.95 -16.61 18.53
CA GLY A 266 7.44 -17.83 17.90
C GLY A 266 6.87 -17.64 16.50
N ILE A 267 6.87 -16.43 15.95
CA ILE A 267 6.38 -16.10 14.58
C ILE A 267 7.57 -16.09 13.63
N ARG A 268 7.86 -17.24 13.04
CA ARG A 268 9.07 -17.46 12.23
C ARG A 268 8.83 -17.29 10.73
N GLY A 269 9.91 -17.17 9.96
CA GLY A 269 9.89 -17.13 8.50
C GLY A 269 9.23 -15.86 7.94
N LYS A 270 9.31 -14.75 8.67
CA LYS A 270 8.75 -13.48 8.21
C LYS A 270 9.76 -12.67 7.42
N HIS A 271 9.22 -11.96 6.40
CA HIS A 271 9.95 -11.14 5.47
C HIS A 271 9.44 -9.70 5.53
N PHE A 272 10.06 -8.81 4.80
CA PHE A 272 9.60 -7.43 4.71
C PHE A 272 9.76 -6.85 3.31
N VAL A 273 9.03 -5.78 3.05
CA VAL A 273 9.20 -4.88 1.92
C VAL A 273 9.37 -3.46 2.43
N ILE A 274 10.07 -2.61 1.67
CA ILE A 274 10.35 -1.24 2.03
C ILE A 274 9.84 -0.32 0.93
N ASP A 275 9.15 0.76 1.30
CA ASP A 275 8.92 1.87 0.40
C ASP A 275 10.24 2.59 0.10
N THR A 276 10.42 2.92 -1.14
CA THR A 276 11.60 3.67 -1.59
C THR A 276 11.20 4.76 -2.59
N ALA A 277 9.91 5.14 -2.61
CA ALA A 277 9.41 6.10 -3.59
C ALA A 277 10.01 7.50 -3.41
N ASP A 278 10.34 7.88 -2.19
CA ASP A 278 10.59 9.27 -1.78
C ASP A 278 11.86 9.45 -0.91
N SER A 279 12.57 8.36 -0.62
CA SER A 279 13.73 8.32 0.26
C SER A 279 15.09 8.45 -0.48
N GLY A 280 15.14 9.05 -1.67
CA GLY A 280 16.41 9.20 -2.42
C GLY A 280 17.42 10.17 -1.79
N LYS A 281 16.95 11.09 -0.94
CA LYS A 281 17.76 12.02 -0.12
C LYS A 281 17.19 12.03 1.31
N PRO A 282 17.36 10.93 2.05
CA PRO A 282 16.59 10.61 3.23
C PRO A 282 16.74 11.59 4.39
N PHE A 283 15.72 11.65 5.23
CA PHE A 283 15.69 12.35 6.50
C PHE A 283 14.61 11.74 7.41
N THR A 284 14.80 11.86 8.72
CA THR A 284 13.84 11.35 9.71
C THR A 284 12.78 12.39 10.08
N TYR A 285 11.68 11.92 10.69
CA TYR A 285 10.65 12.77 11.28
C TYR A 285 11.23 13.86 12.22
N LEU A 286 12.15 13.46 13.10
CA LEU A 286 12.78 14.41 14.03
C LEU A 286 13.66 15.42 13.28
N GLN A 287 14.38 15.01 12.24
CA GLN A 287 15.20 15.92 11.45
C GLN A 287 14.36 16.94 10.69
N TYR A 288 13.17 16.54 10.22
CA TYR A 288 12.24 17.44 9.55
C TYR A 288 11.71 18.50 10.51
N PHE A 289 11.13 18.09 11.66
CA PHE A 289 10.53 19.02 12.60
C PHE A 289 11.54 19.88 13.36
N ALA A 290 12.80 19.46 13.44
CA ALA A 290 13.88 20.32 13.94
C ALA A 290 14.10 21.57 13.08
N LYS A 291 13.78 21.50 11.77
CA LYS A 291 13.89 22.62 10.83
C LYS A 291 12.55 23.29 10.54
N HIS A 292 11.46 22.54 10.63
CA HIS A 292 10.11 22.93 10.25
C HIS A 292 9.11 22.63 11.38
N PRO A 293 9.17 23.35 12.55
CA PRO A 293 8.37 23.02 13.75
C PRO A 293 6.86 23.01 13.51
N HIS A 294 6.39 23.71 12.48
CA HIS A 294 4.99 23.82 12.08
C HIS A 294 4.77 23.30 10.65
N GLY A 295 5.72 22.52 10.13
CA GLY A 295 5.66 21.98 8.80
C GLY A 295 4.64 20.84 8.67
N ASP A 296 4.34 20.50 7.42
CA ASP A 296 3.54 19.35 7.05
C ASP A 296 4.50 18.26 6.54
N PHE A 297 4.67 17.19 7.32
CA PHE A 297 5.62 16.13 7.02
C PHE A 297 5.27 15.39 5.74
N ASP A 298 3.99 15.07 5.53
CA ASP A 298 3.54 14.32 4.35
C ASP A 298 3.66 15.16 3.06
N ASN A 299 3.83 16.47 3.21
CA ASN A 299 4.04 17.40 2.11
C ASN A 299 5.45 18.03 2.11
N ALA A 300 6.42 17.35 2.71
CA ALA A 300 7.80 17.83 2.77
C ALA A 300 8.33 18.23 1.39
N GLN A 301 9.22 19.23 1.37
CA GLN A 301 9.69 19.84 0.13
C GLN A 301 10.52 18.88 -0.71
N THR A 302 10.27 18.91 -2.03
CA THR A 302 11.09 18.19 -3.01
C THR A 302 12.45 18.87 -3.18
N CYS A 303 13.48 18.08 -3.47
CA CYS A 303 14.81 18.60 -3.79
C CYS A 303 14.77 19.54 -5.00
N THR A 304 15.52 20.64 -4.94
CA THR A 304 15.67 21.62 -6.02
C THR A 304 16.88 21.29 -6.90
N SER A 305 17.87 20.57 -6.36
CA SER A 305 19.09 20.14 -7.07
C SER A 305 19.52 18.74 -6.68
N LYS A 306 20.41 18.13 -7.48
CA LYS A 306 21.00 16.81 -7.20
C LYS A 306 21.97 16.81 -6.01
N THR A 307 22.50 17.95 -5.62
CA THR A 307 23.45 18.11 -4.52
C THR A 307 22.78 18.39 -3.18
N GLU A 308 21.50 18.75 -3.22
CA GLU A 308 20.71 18.97 -2.00
C GLU A 308 20.50 17.66 -1.24
N ASN A 309 20.41 17.75 0.10
CA ASN A 309 20.22 16.64 1.01
C ASN A 309 19.02 16.90 1.94
N ARG A 310 18.43 15.84 2.47
CA ARG A 310 17.26 15.92 3.37
C ARG A 310 16.09 16.63 2.72
N CYS A 311 15.70 16.15 1.56
CA CYS A 311 14.60 16.64 0.74
C CYS A 311 13.99 15.47 -0.05
N VAL A 312 12.73 15.59 -0.44
CA VAL A 312 12.01 14.52 -1.11
C VAL A 312 12.48 14.33 -2.54
N THR A 313 12.90 13.13 -2.89
CA THR A 313 13.21 12.74 -4.27
C THR A 313 13.09 11.22 -4.43
N LEU A 314 12.92 10.74 -5.68
CA LEU A 314 12.79 9.29 -5.93
C LEU A 314 14.02 8.54 -5.42
N GLY A 315 13.77 7.49 -4.65
CA GLY A 315 14.78 6.56 -4.18
C GLY A 315 14.97 5.37 -5.11
N ILE A 316 15.36 4.22 -4.56
CA ILE A 316 15.63 3.01 -5.33
C ILE A 316 14.38 2.61 -6.14
N PRO A 317 14.48 2.43 -7.47
CA PRO A 317 13.33 1.98 -8.27
C PRO A 317 12.79 0.63 -7.81
N PRO A 318 11.48 0.37 -7.97
CA PRO A 318 10.85 -0.88 -7.58
C PRO A 318 11.59 -2.10 -8.12
N THR A 319 11.97 -3.02 -7.22
CA THR A 319 12.77 -4.20 -7.58
C THR A 319 12.77 -5.27 -6.49
N ASN A 320 12.84 -6.55 -6.89
CA ASN A 320 13.18 -7.67 -6.01
C ASN A 320 14.70 -7.94 -5.92
N LYS A 321 15.52 -7.22 -6.66
CA LYS A 321 16.98 -7.35 -6.66
C LYS A 321 17.59 -6.43 -5.61
N VAL A 322 17.28 -6.69 -4.36
CA VAL A 322 17.58 -5.82 -3.21
C VAL A 322 19.09 -5.65 -2.91
N GLY A 323 19.92 -6.54 -3.39
CA GLY A 323 21.37 -6.54 -3.08
C GLY A 323 22.27 -6.10 -4.22
N LEU A 324 21.81 -5.34 -5.21
CA LEU A 324 22.65 -4.85 -6.30
C LEU A 324 23.57 -3.72 -5.83
N ALA A 325 24.85 -3.74 -6.29
CA ALA A 325 25.84 -2.75 -5.94
C ALA A 325 25.43 -1.31 -6.30
N LYS A 326 24.67 -1.15 -7.38
CA LYS A 326 24.18 0.17 -7.83
C LYS A 326 23.20 0.86 -6.86
N TRP A 327 22.71 0.17 -5.82
CA TRP A 327 21.90 0.77 -4.77
C TRP A 327 22.73 1.46 -3.69
N HIS A 328 24.06 1.32 -3.73
CA HIS A 328 25.02 1.95 -2.83
C HIS A 328 24.75 1.70 -1.34
N LEU A 329 24.13 0.55 -1.01
CA LEU A 329 23.86 0.18 0.37
C LEU A 329 25.13 -0.37 1.05
N PRO A 330 25.34 -0.13 2.36
CA PRO A 330 26.42 -0.74 3.12
C PRO A 330 26.37 -2.27 3.05
N ALA A 331 27.54 -2.92 2.97
CA ALA A 331 27.63 -4.38 2.79
C ALA A 331 26.89 -5.18 3.88
N LYS A 332 26.84 -4.65 5.12
CA LYS A 332 26.06 -5.26 6.22
C LYS A 332 24.58 -5.28 5.90
N ASP A 333 24.04 -4.18 5.36
CA ASP A 333 22.61 -4.02 5.09
C ASP A 333 22.21 -4.82 3.85
N VAL A 334 23.09 -4.92 2.85
CA VAL A 334 22.92 -5.84 1.71
C VAL A 334 22.76 -7.29 2.17
N ARG A 335 23.57 -7.75 3.15
CA ARG A 335 23.43 -9.12 3.69
C ARG A 335 22.09 -9.32 4.42
N LEU A 336 21.65 -8.33 5.19
CA LEU A 336 20.37 -8.36 5.89
C LEU A 336 19.18 -8.34 4.90
N ALA A 337 19.23 -7.47 3.89
CA ALA A 337 18.21 -7.37 2.86
C ALA A 337 18.09 -8.70 2.08
N LYS A 338 19.21 -9.27 1.61
CA LYS A 338 19.21 -10.57 0.90
C LYS A 338 18.59 -11.70 1.72
N LYS A 339 18.61 -11.60 3.04
CA LYS A 339 18.06 -12.64 3.92
C LYS A 339 16.53 -12.56 4.07
N ASN A 340 15.98 -11.36 4.22
CA ASN A 340 14.57 -11.21 4.61
C ASN A 340 13.81 -10.13 3.83
N CYS A 341 14.43 -9.33 2.97
CA CYS A 341 13.72 -8.33 2.16
C CYS A 341 13.24 -8.97 0.85
N ASP A 342 11.93 -8.98 0.62
CA ASP A 342 11.35 -9.51 -0.62
C ASP A 342 11.42 -8.50 -1.78
N GLY A 343 11.50 -7.20 -1.49
CA GLY A 343 11.62 -6.16 -2.50
C GLY A 343 11.58 -4.74 -1.97
N TYR A 344 12.06 -3.82 -2.78
CA TYR A 344 11.80 -2.39 -2.68
C TYR A 344 10.61 -2.07 -3.58
N LEU A 345 9.62 -1.38 -3.04
CA LEU A 345 8.38 -1.02 -3.74
C LEU A 345 8.21 0.51 -3.73
N TRP A 346 7.27 1.01 -4.49
CA TRP A 346 6.83 2.40 -4.43
C TRP A 346 5.36 2.45 -4.04
N PHE A 347 5.09 2.68 -2.77
CA PHE A 347 3.75 2.93 -2.22
C PHE A 347 3.58 4.33 -1.62
N GLY A 348 4.67 5.06 -1.30
CA GLY A 348 4.69 6.51 -1.22
C GLY A 348 4.40 7.16 -2.57
N ARG A 349 3.89 8.37 -2.55
CA ARG A 349 3.45 9.09 -3.75
C ARG A 349 3.93 10.55 -3.75
N PRO A 350 5.26 10.78 -3.77
CA PRO A 350 5.84 12.12 -3.61
C PRO A 350 5.46 13.12 -4.71
N TRP A 351 4.82 12.67 -5.78
CA TRP A 351 4.25 13.50 -6.86
C TRP A 351 2.84 14.00 -6.58
N LEU A 352 2.23 13.63 -5.46
CA LEU A 352 0.95 14.16 -5.00
C LEU A 352 1.17 15.20 -3.90
N SER A 353 0.21 16.10 -3.69
CA SER A 353 0.16 16.90 -2.48
C SER A 353 -0.13 16.00 -1.28
N GLU A 354 0.57 16.21 -0.16
CA GLU A 354 0.38 15.43 1.07
C GLU A 354 0.39 13.89 0.84
N GLN A 355 1.10 13.47 -0.22
CA GLN A 355 1.16 12.07 -0.69
C GLN A 355 -0.21 11.38 -0.91
N ALA A 356 -1.32 12.07 -0.69
CA ALA A 356 -2.69 11.56 -0.77
C ALA A 356 -3.64 12.43 -1.59
N GLY A 357 -3.29 13.67 -1.83
CA GLY A 357 -4.11 14.67 -2.51
C GLY A 357 -3.96 14.68 -4.04
N ASP A 358 -4.05 15.88 -4.62
CA ASP A 358 -3.99 16.06 -6.05
C ASP A 358 -2.58 15.85 -6.63
N PHE A 359 -2.53 15.47 -7.89
CA PHE A 359 -1.28 15.39 -8.65
C PHE A 359 -0.67 16.78 -8.84
N VAL A 360 0.62 16.92 -8.50
CA VAL A 360 1.37 18.17 -8.62
C VAL A 360 2.51 18.00 -9.62
N MET A 361 2.34 18.56 -10.81
CA MET A 361 3.31 18.44 -11.92
C MET A 361 4.73 18.88 -11.51
N SER A 362 4.85 20.01 -10.80
CA SER A 362 6.16 20.51 -10.34
C SER A 362 6.87 19.55 -9.39
N ARG A 363 6.13 18.89 -8.47
CA ARG A 363 6.68 17.86 -7.59
C ARG A 363 7.15 16.64 -8.41
N ALA A 364 6.31 16.13 -9.31
CA ALA A 364 6.65 14.99 -10.16
C ALA A 364 7.94 15.22 -10.97
N LEU A 365 8.07 16.41 -11.58
CA LEU A 365 9.26 16.78 -12.32
C LEU A 365 10.49 16.95 -11.42
N ALA A 366 10.32 17.56 -10.23
CA ALA A 366 11.41 17.78 -9.29
C ALA A 366 11.99 16.46 -8.79
N VAL A 367 11.13 15.55 -8.28
CA VAL A 367 11.59 14.24 -7.75
C VAL A 367 12.25 13.38 -8.84
N ALA A 368 11.73 13.44 -10.09
CA ALA A 368 12.31 12.72 -11.22
C ALA A 368 13.64 13.30 -11.72
N ARG A 369 13.85 14.62 -11.56
CA ARG A 369 15.06 15.33 -11.98
C ARG A 369 16.20 15.12 -10.99
N THR A 370 15.90 15.08 -9.70
CA THR A 370 16.87 15.12 -8.60
C THR A 370 17.27 13.75 -8.07
N THR A 371 16.57 12.68 -8.48
CA THR A 371 16.88 11.31 -8.03
C THR A 371 18.34 10.92 -8.26
N PRO A 372 18.98 10.25 -7.29
CA PRO A 372 20.31 9.67 -7.46
C PRO A 372 20.33 8.36 -8.27
N PHE A 373 19.14 7.81 -8.64
CA PHE A 373 18.95 6.53 -9.30
C PHE A 373 18.39 6.63 -10.73
#